data_d61990de2663665c99e3225eef81f875
#
_entry.id   d61990de2663665c99e3225eef81f875
#
_cell.length_a   1.000
_cell.length_b   1.000
_cell.length_c   1.000
_cell.angle_alpha   90.00
_cell.angle_beta   90.00
_cell.angle_gamma   90.00
#
_symmetry.space_group_name_H-M   'P 1'
#
loop_
_entity.id
_entity.type
_entity.pdbx_description
1 polymer ?
#
loop_
_entity_poly.entity_id
_entity_poly.type
_entity_poly.pdbx_seq_one_letter_code
_entity_poly.pdbx_strand_id
1 'polypeptide(L)'
;GNPSSVHAEGRQARAIVETARQQVAAALGAQGADVIFTSGATEAAGLALTGRGIRCADIEHEAVSSWCQSDLSCGLDGGVACQAPGATALQLANSETGILQQLPDGLALCDMTQAFGKLPVAFHWSGATMALVSAHKIGGPKGVGALIVKRGTEVAAQIKGGGQEMGRRSG
;
A
#
# COMPACT_ATOMS: atom_id res chain seq x y z
N GLY A 1 -12.91 0.25 23.25
CA GLY A 1 -14.06 -0.53 22.78
C GLY A 1 -13.76 -1.24 21.50
N ASN A 2 -14.47 -2.30 21.18
CA ASN A 2 -14.33 -3.00 19.90
C ASN A 2 -15.07 -2.22 18.79
N PRO A 3 -14.42 -1.77 17.71
CA PRO A 3 -15.05 -1.02 16.61
C PRO A 3 -16.19 -1.78 15.90
N SER A 4 -16.20 -3.10 16.00
CA SER A 4 -17.26 -3.94 15.40
C SER A 4 -18.51 -4.07 16.28
N SER A 5 -18.46 -3.62 17.54
CA SER A 5 -19.59 -3.71 18.46
C SER A 5 -20.66 -2.63 18.18
N VAL A 6 -21.93 -2.99 18.38
CA VAL A 6 -23.07 -2.10 18.12
C VAL A 6 -23.42 -1.14 19.26
N HIS A 7 -22.83 -1.31 20.44
CA HIS A 7 -23.04 -0.43 21.59
C HIS A 7 -22.28 0.90 21.44
N ALA A 8 -22.55 1.87 22.34
CA ALA A 8 -22.05 3.24 22.23
C ALA A 8 -20.51 3.31 22.14
N GLU A 9 -19.81 2.58 22.99
CA GLU A 9 -18.33 2.55 23.04
C GLU A 9 -17.74 1.92 21.78
N GLY A 10 -18.40 0.93 21.18
CA GLY A 10 -18.02 0.34 19.91
C GLY A 10 -18.16 1.33 18.76
N ARG A 11 -19.28 2.07 18.71
CA ARG A 11 -19.49 3.12 17.70
C ARG A 11 -18.47 4.26 17.84
N GLN A 12 -18.12 4.66 19.07
CA GLN A 12 -17.07 5.66 19.31
C GLN A 12 -15.71 5.18 18.82
N ALA A 13 -15.33 3.94 19.13
CA ALA A 13 -14.08 3.34 18.64
C ALA A 13 -14.06 3.29 17.10
N ARG A 14 -15.17 2.91 16.47
CA ARG A 14 -15.31 2.90 15.02
C ARG A 14 -15.16 4.31 14.42
N ALA A 15 -15.76 5.32 15.02
CA ALA A 15 -15.66 6.69 14.56
C ALA A 15 -14.20 7.18 14.54
N ILE A 16 -13.39 6.81 15.54
CA ILE A 16 -11.95 7.13 15.60
C ILE A 16 -11.21 6.46 14.41
N VAL A 17 -11.46 5.18 14.17
CA VAL A 17 -10.82 4.44 13.06
C VAL A 17 -11.20 5.06 11.71
N GLU A 18 -12.49 5.37 11.50
CA GLU A 18 -12.94 5.96 10.23
C GLU A 18 -12.40 7.39 10.03
N THR A 19 -12.28 8.18 11.09
CA THR A 19 -11.62 9.50 11.03
C THR A 19 -10.15 9.35 10.63
N ALA A 20 -9.41 8.42 11.23
CA ALA A 20 -8.02 8.12 10.87
C ALA A 20 -7.92 7.67 9.40
N ARG A 21 -8.85 6.83 8.94
CA ARG A 21 -8.90 6.37 7.55
C ARG A 21 -9.07 7.53 6.57
N GLN A 22 -9.96 8.46 6.86
CA GLN A 22 -10.17 9.67 6.07
C GLN A 22 -8.93 10.58 6.06
N GLN A 23 -8.26 10.73 7.20
CA GLN A 23 -7.02 11.50 7.31
C GLN A 23 -5.89 10.89 6.48
N VAL A 24 -5.72 9.57 6.51
CA VAL A 24 -4.73 8.87 5.69
C VAL A 24 -5.07 9.02 4.21
N ALA A 25 -6.33 8.83 3.82
CA ALA A 25 -6.77 9.02 2.45
C ALA A 25 -6.50 10.45 1.95
N ALA A 26 -6.79 11.46 2.77
CA ALA A 26 -6.54 12.85 2.43
C ALA A 26 -5.04 13.15 2.28
N ALA A 27 -4.22 12.68 3.23
CA ALA A 27 -2.78 12.91 3.22
C ALA A 27 -2.07 12.24 2.02
N LEU A 28 -2.62 11.11 1.53
CA LEU A 28 -2.10 10.39 0.38
C LEU A 28 -2.73 10.82 -0.97
N GLY A 29 -3.61 11.83 -0.98
CA GLY A 29 -4.36 12.18 -2.20
C GLY A 29 -5.13 10.99 -2.77
N ALA A 30 -5.75 10.20 -1.89
CA ALA A 30 -6.44 8.95 -2.21
C ALA A 30 -7.95 9.01 -1.91
N GLN A 31 -8.54 10.21 -1.97
CA GLN A 31 -9.98 10.38 -1.76
C GLN A 31 -10.77 9.55 -2.77
N GLY A 32 -11.68 8.72 -2.28
CA GLY A 32 -12.46 7.81 -3.13
C GLY A 32 -11.81 6.46 -3.40
N ALA A 33 -10.56 6.24 -2.99
CA ALA A 33 -9.96 4.92 -2.88
C ALA A 33 -10.33 4.26 -1.54
N ASP A 34 -10.18 2.95 -1.47
CA ASP A 34 -10.29 2.20 -0.22
C ASP A 34 -8.93 2.23 0.50
N VAL A 35 -8.93 2.52 1.80
CA VAL A 35 -7.75 2.44 2.66
C VAL A 35 -7.95 1.27 3.61
N ILE A 36 -7.08 0.28 3.58
CA ILE A 36 -7.10 -0.90 4.44
C ILE A 36 -5.96 -0.78 5.42
N PHE A 37 -6.26 -0.71 6.73
CA PHE A 37 -5.22 -0.69 7.75
C PHE A 37 -4.57 -2.07 7.89
N THR A 38 -3.25 -2.06 8.04
CA THR A 38 -2.40 -3.23 8.20
C THR A 38 -1.40 -3.00 9.31
N SER A 39 -0.65 -4.04 9.71
CA SER A 39 0.43 -3.92 10.68
C SER A 39 1.69 -3.23 10.12
N GLY A 40 1.75 -2.99 8.82
CA GLY A 40 2.87 -2.34 8.14
C GLY A 40 2.84 -2.59 6.64
N ALA A 41 3.84 -2.03 5.93
CA ALA A 41 4.00 -2.23 4.49
C ALA A 41 4.18 -3.71 4.11
N THR A 42 4.82 -4.52 4.96
CA THR A 42 5.02 -5.95 4.73
C THR A 42 3.70 -6.72 4.64
N GLU A 43 2.78 -6.48 5.59
CA GLU A 43 1.43 -7.08 5.51
C GLU A 43 0.64 -6.52 4.32
N ALA A 44 0.75 -5.22 4.05
CA ALA A 44 0.10 -4.59 2.92
C ALA A 44 0.57 -5.18 1.59
N ALA A 45 1.86 -5.47 1.44
CA ALA A 45 2.43 -6.13 0.25
C ALA A 45 1.88 -7.56 0.08
N GLY A 46 1.89 -8.36 1.14
CA GLY A 46 1.30 -9.70 1.11
C GLY A 46 -0.19 -9.67 0.72
N LEU A 47 -0.95 -8.74 1.29
CA LEU A 47 -2.37 -8.57 0.98
C LEU A 47 -2.61 -8.15 -0.48
N ALA A 48 -1.75 -7.27 -1.01
CA ALA A 48 -1.86 -6.76 -2.37
C ALA A 48 -1.41 -7.77 -3.44
N LEU A 49 -0.40 -8.57 -3.16
CA LEU A 49 0.36 -9.29 -4.19
C LEU A 49 0.06 -10.80 -4.24
N THR A 50 -0.47 -11.38 -3.16
CA THR A 50 -0.74 -12.83 -3.11
C THR A 50 -1.55 -13.31 -4.32
N GLY A 51 -1.00 -14.30 -5.03
CA GLY A 51 -1.67 -14.99 -6.14
C GLY A 51 -1.82 -14.18 -7.43
N ARG A 52 -1.16 -13.01 -7.57
CA ARG A 52 -1.35 -12.13 -8.73
C ARG A 52 -0.32 -12.29 -9.86
N GLY A 53 0.78 -13.03 -9.63
CA GLY A 53 1.83 -13.19 -10.65
C GLY A 53 2.51 -11.86 -11.02
N ILE A 54 2.73 -11.00 -10.04
CA ILE A 54 3.33 -9.67 -10.22
C ILE A 54 4.84 -9.79 -10.40
N ARG A 55 5.39 -8.94 -11.25
CA ARG A 55 6.84 -8.81 -11.50
C ARG A 55 7.37 -7.57 -10.78
N CYS A 56 8.65 -7.59 -10.42
CA CYS A 56 9.35 -6.44 -9.87
C CYS A 56 10.83 -6.45 -10.27
N ALA A 57 11.56 -5.38 -9.95
CA ALA A 57 13.00 -5.36 -10.03
C ALA A 57 13.63 -5.92 -8.75
N ASP A 58 14.87 -6.38 -8.84
CA ASP A 58 15.66 -6.88 -7.70
C ASP A 58 16.04 -5.80 -6.67
N ILE A 59 15.85 -4.53 -7.04
CA ILE A 59 16.04 -3.38 -6.14
C ILE A 59 14.82 -3.07 -5.26
N GLU A 60 13.72 -3.82 -5.40
CA GLU A 60 12.56 -3.66 -4.52
C GLU A 60 12.88 -4.11 -3.09
N HIS A 61 12.20 -3.49 -2.11
CA HIS A 61 12.29 -3.95 -0.73
C HIS A 61 11.80 -5.40 -0.60
N GLU A 62 12.46 -6.20 0.25
CA GLU A 62 12.13 -7.62 0.45
C GLU A 62 10.66 -7.88 0.76
N ALA A 63 9.98 -6.96 1.44
CA ALA A 63 8.54 -7.03 1.70
C ALA A 63 7.70 -7.12 0.42
N VAL A 64 8.18 -6.59 -0.71
CA VAL A 64 7.53 -6.63 -2.03
C VAL A 64 8.12 -7.76 -2.87
N SER A 65 9.45 -7.84 -2.99
CA SER A 65 10.12 -8.81 -3.87
C SER A 65 9.85 -10.26 -3.49
N SER A 66 9.62 -10.56 -2.20
CA SER A 66 9.23 -11.91 -1.74
C SER A 66 7.90 -12.43 -2.30
N TRP A 67 7.06 -11.55 -2.86
CA TRP A 67 5.76 -11.89 -3.46
C TRP A 67 5.76 -11.81 -4.98
N CYS A 68 6.86 -11.35 -5.57
CA CYS A 68 6.97 -11.06 -6.99
C CYS A 68 7.99 -11.96 -7.68
N GLN A 69 7.91 -12.00 -9.01
CA GLN A 69 9.00 -12.49 -9.83
C GLN A 69 9.97 -11.34 -10.06
N SER A 70 11.16 -11.42 -9.46
CA SER A 70 12.21 -10.37 -9.58
C SER A 70 13.03 -10.58 -10.85
N ASP A 71 12.51 -10.11 -11.98
CA ASP A 71 13.12 -10.28 -13.30
C ASP A 71 13.13 -8.99 -14.15
N LEU A 72 12.75 -7.84 -13.55
CA LEU A 72 12.85 -6.57 -14.24
C LEU A 72 14.25 -5.97 -14.02
N SER A 73 14.87 -5.55 -15.12
CA SER A 73 16.21 -4.97 -15.09
C SER A 73 16.20 -3.55 -14.54
N CYS A 74 17.17 -3.25 -13.70
CA CYS A 74 17.50 -1.90 -13.26
C CYS A 74 18.63 -1.35 -14.15
N GLY A 75 18.47 -0.14 -14.69
CA GLY A 75 19.49 0.55 -15.45
C GLY A 75 20.64 1.06 -14.57
N LEU A 76 21.74 1.51 -15.20
CA LEU A 76 22.88 2.10 -14.48
C LEU A 76 22.54 3.40 -13.75
N ASP A 77 21.48 4.07 -14.17
CA ASP A 77 20.89 5.26 -13.52
C ASP A 77 19.94 4.90 -12.36
N GLY A 78 19.73 3.61 -12.10
CA GLY A 78 18.80 3.10 -11.11
C GLY A 78 17.34 3.08 -11.55
N GLY A 79 17.05 3.45 -12.79
CA GLY A 79 15.71 3.42 -13.37
C GLY A 79 15.26 2.00 -13.74
N VAL A 80 13.99 1.68 -13.52
CA VAL A 80 13.40 0.39 -13.87
C VAL A 80 12.51 0.54 -15.11
N ALA A 81 12.79 -0.24 -16.14
CA ALA A 81 11.96 -0.28 -17.34
C ALA A 81 10.73 -1.16 -17.10
N CYS A 82 9.54 -0.55 -17.11
CA CYS A 82 8.27 -1.23 -16.93
C CYS A 82 7.53 -1.37 -18.26
N GLN A 83 7.42 -2.59 -18.78
CA GLN A 83 6.71 -2.87 -20.04
C GLN A 83 5.25 -3.30 -19.83
N ALA A 84 4.91 -3.83 -18.65
CA ALA A 84 3.59 -4.33 -18.31
C ALA A 84 3.12 -3.77 -16.96
N PRO A 85 2.71 -2.48 -16.88
CA PRO A 85 2.38 -1.84 -15.61
C PRO A 85 1.36 -2.60 -14.76
N GLY A 86 0.29 -3.11 -15.37
CA GLY A 86 -0.75 -3.87 -14.68
C GLY A 86 -0.30 -5.21 -14.07
N ALA A 87 0.93 -5.66 -14.38
CA ALA A 87 1.55 -6.83 -13.80
C ALA A 87 2.87 -6.49 -13.07
N THR A 88 3.08 -5.23 -12.70
CA THR A 88 4.34 -4.77 -12.08
C THR A 88 4.08 -4.10 -10.74
N ALA A 89 4.94 -4.41 -9.76
CA ALA A 89 5.14 -3.62 -8.55
C ALA A 89 6.41 -2.78 -8.69
N LEU A 90 6.33 -1.51 -8.28
CA LEU A 90 7.46 -0.59 -8.36
C LEU A 90 7.45 0.37 -7.17
N GLN A 91 8.60 0.54 -6.54
CA GLN A 91 8.79 1.55 -5.50
C GLN A 91 8.86 2.95 -6.13
N LEU A 92 8.27 3.94 -5.47
CA LEU A 92 8.41 5.34 -5.91
C LEU A 92 9.80 5.90 -5.57
N ALA A 93 10.34 5.53 -4.42
CA ALA A 93 11.68 5.91 -3.98
C ALA A 93 12.42 4.70 -3.42
N ASN A 94 13.64 4.47 -3.90
CA ASN A 94 14.47 3.36 -3.41
C ASN A 94 14.98 3.62 -1.99
N SER A 95 14.89 2.61 -1.13
CA SER A 95 15.26 2.71 0.29
C SER A 95 16.75 2.90 0.54
N GLU A 96 17.60 2.44 -0.37
CA GLU A 96 19.06 2.43 -0.21
C GLU A 96 19.73 3.60 -0.95
N THR A 97 19.24 3.90 -2.15
CA THR A 97 19.88 4.90 -3.04
C THR A 97 19.14 6.24 -3.04
N GLY A 98 17.86 6.26 -2.65
CA GLY A 98 17.00 7.45 -2.75
C GLY A 98 16.56 7.77 -4.19
N ILE A 99 16.88 6.94 -5.17
CA ILE A 99 16.50 7.15 -6.57
C ILE A 99 14.97 7.08 -6.69
N LEU A 100 14.42 8.09 -7.38
CA LEU A 100 12.99 8.17 -7.66
C LEU A 100 12.68 7.52 -9.00
N GLN A 101 11.66 6.66 -9.01
CA GLN A 101 11.19 6.01 -10.22
C GLN A 101 10.13 6.86 -10.92
N GLN A 102 10.14 6.81 -12.25
CA GLN A 102 9.03 7.30 -13.06
C GLN A 102 7.95 6.22 -13.10
N LEU A 103 6.81 6.50 -12.46
CA LEU A 103 5.73 5.54 -12.40
C LEU A 103 4.93 5.54 -13.70
N PRO A 104 4.73 4.38 -14.33
CA PRO A 104 3.85 4.27 -15.48
C PRO A 104 2.38 4.23 -15.04
N ASP A 105 1.48 4.75 -15.87
CA ASP A 105 0.05 4.62 -15.66
C ASP A 105 -0.39 3.16 -15.65
N GLY A 106 -1.33 2.83 -14.75
CA GLY A 106 -1.86 1.48 -14.64
C GLY A 106 -0.99 0.50 -13.85
N LEU A 107 0.04 1.00 -13.13
CA LEU A 107 0.89 0.18 -12.27
C LEU A 107 0.04 -0.65 -11.28
N ALA A 108 0.36 -1.94 -11.12
CA ALA A 108 -0.39 -2.82 -10.22
C ALA A 108 -0.24 -2.41 -8.76
N LEU A 109 1.00 -2.17 -8.31
CA LEU A 109 1.31 -1.74 -6.96
C LEU A 109 2.45 -0.71 -6.96
N CYS A 110 2.27 0.39 -6.25
CA CYS A 110 3.33 1.35 -5.93
C CYS A 110 3.73 1.24 -4.45
N ASP A 111 5.00 0.95 -4.17
CA ASP A 111 5.53 1.13 -2.81
C ASP A 111 5.88 2.60 -2.58
N MET A 112 5.06 3.29 -1.78
CA MET A 112 5.25 4.69 -1.41
C MET A 112 5.92 4.87 -0.04
N THR A 113 6.39 3.80 0.59
CA THR A 113 6.89 3.80 1.96
C THR A 113 8.03 4.80 2.18
N GLN A 114 8.93 4.95 1.23
CA GLN A 114 10.05 5.89 1.35
C GLN A 114 9.78 7.27 0.75
N ALA A 115 8.70 7.44 0.01
CA ALA A 115 8.32 8.71 -0.59
C ALA A 115 7.28 9.48 0.24
N PHE A 116 6.26 8.79 0.77
CA PHE A 116 5.21 9.41 1.55
C PHE A 116 5.75 10.13 2.79
N GLY A 117 5.28 11.36 3.00
CA GLY A 117 5.72 12.22 4.10
C GLY A 117 7.11 12.86 3.93
N LYS A 118 7.83 12.56 2.83
CA LYS A 118 9.15 13.14 2.49
C LYS A 118 9.11 13.91 1.19
N LEU A 119 8.22 13.53 0.27
CA LEU A 119 8.02 14.14 -1.04
C LEU A 119 6.54 14.45 -1.23
N PRO A 120 6.20 15.43 -2.07
CA PRO A 120 4.84 15.61 -2.55
C PRO A 120 4.40 14.37 -3.34
N VAL A 121 3.50 13.58 -2.77
CA VAL A 121 2.95 12.38 -3.42
C VAL A 121 1.44 12.39 -3.34
N ALA A 122 0.78 11.87 -4.37
CA ALA A 122 -0.64 11.58 -4.33
C ALA A 122 -0.91 10.26 -5.05
N PHE A 123 -1.72 9.41 -4.43
CA PHE A 123 -2.11 8.12 -5.00
C PHE A 123 -2.73 8.28 -6.40
N HIS A 124 -3.61 9.28 -6.57
CA HIS A 124 -4.24 9.55 -7.86
C HIS A 124 -3.25 9.99 -8.94
N TRP A 125 -2.14 10.64 -8.57
CA TRP A 125 -1.11 11.06 -9.53
C TRP A 125 -0.17 9.91 -9.93
N SER A 126 -0.08 8.89 -9.09
CA SER A 126 0.80 7.75 -9.34
C SER A 126 0.33 6.86 -10.49
N GLY A 127 -0.95 6.97 -10.88
CA GLY A 127 -1.55 6.06 -11.85
C GLY A 127 -1.67 4.61 -11.37
N ALA A 128 -1.27 4.30 -10.13
CA ALA A 128 -1.26 2.95 -9.60
C ALA A 128 -2.67 2.45 -9.23
N THR A 129 -2.87 1.14 -9.35
CA THR A 129 -4.08 0.44 -8.90
C THR A 129 -4.09 0.27 -7.39
N MET A 130 -2.93 0.01 -6.80
CA MET A 130 -2.72 -0.10 -5.36
C MET A 130 -1.46 0.64 -4.94
N ALA A 131 -1.41 1.08 -3.67
CA ALA A 131 -0.20 1.60 -3.07
C ALA A 131 -0.11 1.16 -1.61
N LEU A 132 1.11 1.10 -1.08
CA LEU A 132 1.35 0.76 0.32
C LEU A 132 2.23 1.77 1.03
N VAL A 133 2.03 1.90 2.34
CA VAL A 133 2.78 2.79 3.23
C VAL A 133 2.96 2.18 4.61
N SER A 134 3.96 2.65 5.35
CA SER A 134 4.22 2.24 6.74
C SER A 134 4.47 3.44 7.64
N ALA A 135 3.77 3.48 8.79
CA ALA A 135 3.80 4.62 9.70
C ALA A 135 5.20 4.89 10.28
N HIS A 136 5.99 3.85 10.60
CA HIS A 136 7.31 4.03 11.19
C HIS A 136 8.34 4.72 10.26
N LYS A 137 8.06 4.83 8.97
CA LYS A 137 8.91 5.54 8.00
C LYS A 137 8.62 7.05 7.91
N ILE A 138 7.54 7.49 8.57
CA ILE A 138 7.11 8.90 8.64
C ILE A 138 6.98 9.40 10.09
N GLY A 139 7.71 8.78 11.03
CA GLY A 139 7.70 9.18 12.44
C GLY A 139 6.52 8.64 13.26
N GLY A 140 5.68 7.80 12.68
CA GLY A 140 4.59 7.11 13.37
C GLY A 140 5.03 5.84 14.09
N PRO A 141 4.11 5.15 14.78
CA PRO A 141 4.42 3.94 15.54
C PRO A 141 4.72 2.76 14.61
N LYS A 142 5.50 1.80 15.12
CA LYS A 142 5.63 0.46 14.52
C LYS A 142 4.29 -0.29 14.67
N GLY A 143 4.05 -1.26 13.81
CA GLY A 143 2.83 -2.06 13.84
C GLY A 143 1.62 -1.39 13.18
N VAL A 144 1.82 -0.32 12.42
CA VAL A 144 0.78 0.39 11.67
C VAL A 144 1.24 0.65 10.24
N GLY A 145 0.40 0.33 9.29
CA GLY A 145 0.55 0.63 7.87
C GLY A 145 -0.79 0.67 7.17
N ALA A 146 -0.77 0.89 5.88
CA ALA A 146 -1.98 0.88 5.08
C ALA A 146 -1.71 0.39 3.65
N LEU A 147 -2.69 -0.33 3.11
CA LEU A 147 -2.86 -0.59 1.70
C LEU A 147 -3.95 0.33 1.16
N ILE A 148 -3.61 1.11 0.16
CA ILE A 148 -4.53 1.97 -0.59
C ILE A 148 -4.93 1.22 -1.85
N VAL A 149 -6.22 1.14 -2.13
CA VAL A 149 -6.76 0.33 -3.23
C VAL A 149 -7.73 1.15 -4.05
N LYS A 150 -7.50 1.23 -5.35
CA LYS A 150 -8.45 1.87 -6.27
C LYS A 150 -9.81 1.16 -6.15
N ARG A 151 -10.87 1.92 -5.99
CA ARG A 151 -12.21 1.37 -5.82
C ARG A 151 -12.57 0.42 -6.95
N GLY A 152 -13.15 -0.73 -6.62
CA GLY A 152 -13.48 -1.80 -7.56
C GLY A 152 -12.36 -2.81 -7.80
N THR A 153 -11.16 -2.59 -7.21
CA THR A 153 -10.09 -3.59 -7.26
C THR A 153 -10.32 -4.64 -6.17
N GLU A 154 -10.35 -5.90 -6.56
CA GLU A 154 -10.47 -7.01 -5.62
C GLU A 154 -9.16 -7.24 -4.87
N VAL A 155 -9.26 -7.47 -3.56
CA VAL A 155 -8.18 -7.87 -2.67
C VAL A 155 -8.66 -9.05 -1.86
N ALA A 156 -8.00 -10.19 -2.01
CA ALA A 156 -8.36 -11.42 -1.29
C ALA A 156 -7.88 -11.34 0.17
N ALA A 157 -8.81 -11.53 1.13
CA ALA A 157 -8.47 -11.53 2.55
C ALA A 157 -7.50 -12.65 2.88
N GLN A 158 -6.33 -12.29 3.43
CA GLN A 158 -5.33 -13.24 3.95
C GLN A 158 -5.61 -13.57 5.42
N ILE A 159 -6.05 -12.58 6.19
CA ILE A 159 -6.48 -12.75 7.58
C ILE A 159 -8.00 -12.77 7.59
N LYS A 160 -8.58 -13.95 7.81
CA LYS A 160 -10.02 -14.18 7.77
C LYS A 160 -10.63 -14.18 9.18
N GLY A 161 -11.85 -13.65 9.33
CA GLY A 161 -12.54 -13.55 10.61
C GLY A 161 -13.73 -12.61 10.54
N GLY A 162 -13.78 -11.61 11.42
CA GLY A 162 -14.83 -10.59 11.43
C GLY A 162 -14.79 -9.66 10.22
N GLY A 163 -15.78 -8.77 10.11
CA GLY A 163 -15.94 -7.86 8.97
C GLY A 163 -15.10 -6.57 9.03
N GLN A 164 -14.02 -6.54 9.83
CA GLN A 164 -13.12 -5.39 9.89
C GLN A 164 -12.49 -5.14 8.53
N GLU A 165 -12.01 -3.92 8.32
CA GLU A 165 -11.36 -3.50 7.08
C GLU A 165 -12.15 -3.92 5.82
N MET A 166 -13.47 -3.73 5.86
CA MET A 166 -14.38 -4.07 4.74
C MET A 166 -14.34 -5.57 4.37
N GLY A 167 -14.06 -6.45 5.32
CA GLY A 167 -13.91 -7.89 5.10
C GLY A 167 -12.63 -8.32 4.39
N ARG A 168 -11.71 -7.40 4.13
CA ARG A 168 -10.45 -7.68 3.44
C ARG A 168 -9.30 -8.00 4.40
N ARG A 169 -9.41 -7.58 5.66
CA ARG A 169 -8.44 -7.87 6.72
C ARG A 169 -9.15 -7.87 8.07
N SER A 170 -9.21 -9.00 8.72
CA SER A 170 -9.83 -9.14 10.05
C SER A 170 -8.85 -8.78 11.17
N GLY A 171 -9.35 -8.15 12.25
CA GLY A 171 -8.55 -7.77 13.41
C GLY A 171 -8.22 -6.29 13.53
#